data_7c6ad2760853f58a0778f6358f38c561
#
_entry.id   7c6ad2760853f58a0778f6358f38c561
#
_cell.length_a   1.000
_cell.length_b   1.000
_cell.length_c   1.000
_cell.angle_alpha   90.00
_cell.angle_beta   90.00
_cell.angle_gamma   90.00
#
_symmetry.space_group_name_H-M   'P 1'
#
loop_
_entity.id
_entity.type
_entity.pdbx_description
1 polymer ?
#
loop_
_entity_poly.entity_id
_entity_poly.type
_entity_poly.pdbx_seq_one_letter_code
_entity_poly.pdbx_strand_id
1 'polypeptide(L)'
;FIVEDCTQQPAPAGGAAPAPQVTRLASDTYVFSHTGYTTVFIVTDQGVILGDPIGLNRARLLKAAIEAVTPLPVRYVVYSHDHADHNTGGVVFQDTAQFVSHSLAAPKIAARNDPNSPVPSITFDDRMTLRLGRTSVELVFTGRNHSDNSIVLLYPARRLAFAVDFVPINGMPFRTLGDTYVAEWLDSLRQIEAMNIDTIVPGHGNPGPKAYATQTREYFQDLVRAIDDAEKRGLSPPLPRDDVVGPCRPKS
;
A
#
# COMPACT_ATOMS: atom_id res chain seq x y z
N PHE A 1 15.08 -15.47 -3.61
CA PHE A 1 13.90 -15.99 -4.30
C PHE A 1 13.14 -14.78 -4.79
N ILE A 2 13.12 -14.57 -6.11
CA ILE A 2 12.31 -13.52 -6.76
C ILE A 2 10.89 -14.08 -6.78
N VAL A 3 10.01 -13.55 -5.93
CA VAL A 3 8.59 -13.80 -6.03
C VAL A 3 8.08 -12.87 -7.11
N GLU A 4 7.94 -13.39 -8.33
CA GLU A 4 7.22 -12.67 -9.38
C GLU A 4 5.78 -12.46 -8.93
N ASP A 5 5.32 -11.24 -9.10
CA ASP A 5 3.98 -10.75 -8.75
C ASP A 5 2.90 -11.54 -9.51
N CYS A 6 2.33 -12.56 -8.86
CA CYS A 6 1.21 -13.33 -9.39
C CYS A 6 -0.14 -12.60 -9.28
N THR A 7 -0.18 -11.31 -8.97
CA THR A 7 -1.41 -10.54 -8.81
C THR A 7 -1.93 -9.92 -10.10
N GLN A 8 -1.21 -10.06 -11.22
CA GLN A 8 -1.77 -9.65 -12.51
C GLN A 8 -2.78 -10.71 -13.00
N GLN A 9 -4.04 -10.55 -12.61
CA GLN A 9 -5.12 -11.14 -13.44
C GLN A 9 -4.92 -10.64 -14.88
N PRO A 10 -4.85 -11.54 -15.88
CA PRO A 10 -4.82 -11.11 -17.26
C PRO A 10 -6.05 -10.23 -17.51
N ALA A 11 -5.80 -9.01 -17.99
CA ALA A 11 -6.87 -8.14 -18.42
C ALA A 11 -7.75 -8.90 -19.43
N PRO A 12 -9.07 -8.78 -19.37
CA PRO A 12 -9.94 -9.40 -20.37
C PRO A 12 -9.52 -8.93 -21.75
N ALA A 13 -9.27 -9.89 -22.64
CA ALA A 13 -8.82 -9.62 -24.00
C ALA A 13 -9.86 -8.74 -24.72
N GLY A 14 -9.47 -7.52 -25.11
CA GLY A 14 -10.18 -6.73 -26.11
C GLY A 14 -10.96 -5.49 -25.65
N GLY A 15 -10.92 -5.07 -24.37
CA GLY A 15 -11.48 -3.80 -23.89
C GLY A 15 -10.39 -2.77 -23.62
N ALA A 16 -10.61 -1.49 -23.99
CA ALA A 16 -9.76 -0.40 -23.50
C ALA A 16 -9.76 -0.42 -21.96
N ALA A 17 -8.57 -0.26 -21.34
CA ALA A 17 -8.49 -0.18 -19.88
C ALA A 17 -9.41 0.94 -19.37
N PRO A 18 -10.13 0.75 -18.25
CA PRO A 18 -11.02 1.78 -17.71
C PRO A 18 -10.25 3.07 -17.46
N ALA A 19 -10.89 4.21 -17.60
CA ALA A 19 -10.27 5.49 -17.29
C ALA A 19 -9.92 5.57 -15.79
N PRO A 20 -8.82 6.24 -15.42
CA PRO A 20 -8.49 6.47 -14.02
C PRO A 20 -9.57 7.32 -13.35
N GLN A 21 -9.78 7.08 -12.06
CA GLN A 21 -10.74 7.84 -11.25
C GLN A 21 -10.00 8.69 -10.23
N VAL A 22 -10.46 9.93 -10.06
CA VAL A 22 -9.99 10.82 -8.99
C VAL A 22 -11.19 11.18 -8.13
N THR A 23 -11.15 10.76 -6.87
CA THR A 23 -12.18 11.08 -5.88
C THR A 23 -11.63 12.10 -4.89
N ARG A 24 -12.32 13.22 -4.75
CA ARG A 24 -11.99 14.23 -3.74
C ARG A 24 -12.62 13.84 -2.40
N LEU A 25 -11.81 13.54 -1.39
CA LEU A 25 -12.27 13.22 -0.04
C LEU A 25 -12.42 14.47 0.85
N ALA A 26 -11.56 15.48 0.63
CA ALA A 26 -11.59 16.75 1.35
C ALA A 26 -11.10 17.88 0.44
N SER A 27 -11.08 19.12 0.93
CA SER A 27 -10.67 20.29 0.14
C SER A 27 -9.25 20.17 -0.46
N ASP A 28 -8.39 19.40 0.19
CA ASP A 28 -6.96 19.23 -0.10
C ASP A 28 -6.55 17.76 -0.30
N THR A 29 -7.48 16.81 -0.20
CA THR A 29 -7.17 15.38 -0.17
C THR A 29 -7.92 14.64 -1.28
N TYR A 30 -7.19 13.90 -2.07
CA TYR A 30 -7.67 13.20 -3.24
C TYR A 30 -7.19 11.74 -3.25
N VAL A 31 -8.03 10.86 -3.75
CA VAL A 31 -7.72 9.46 -4.00
C VAL A 31 -7.72 9.23 -5.50
N PHE A 32 -6.64 8.66 -5.99
CA PHE A 32 -6.55 8.18 -7.37
C PHE A 32 -6.72 6.66 -7.38
N SER A 33 -7.56 6.16 -8.27
CA SER A 33 -7.78 4.72 -8.46
C SER A 33 -7.74 4.34 -9.95
N HIS A 34 -7.02 3.26 -10.26
CA HIS A 34 -6.96 2.71 -11.61
C HIS A 34 -6.60 1.23 -11.57
N THR A 35 -7.40 0.40 -12.27
CA THR A 35 -7.18 -1.05 -12.43
C THR A 35 -6.89 -1.78 -11.11
N GLY A 36 -7.72 -1.52 -10.09
CA GLY A 36 -7.63 -2.18 -8.78
C GLY A 36 -6.63 -1.57 -7.80
N TYR A 37 -5.78 -0.64 -8.22
CA TYR A 37 -4.83 0.07 -7.36
C TYR A 37 -5.35 1.43 -6.93
N THR A 38 -4.99 1.82 -5.73
CA THR A 38 -5.43 3.06 -5.12
C THR A 38 -4.26 3.74 -4.40
N THR A 39 -4.18 5.06 -4.53
CA THR A 39 -3.24 5.89 -3.78
C THR A 39 -3.88 7.22 -3.40
N VAL A 40 -3.24 7.93 -2.47
CA VAL A 40 -3.69 9.24 -1.97
C VAL A 40 -2.71 10.32 -2.35
N PHE A 41 -3.21 11.51 -2.68
CA PHE A 41 -2.38 12.70 -2.76
C PHE A 41 -3.03 13.87 -2.02
N ILE A 42 -2.17 14.66 -1.37
CA ILE A 42 -2.56 15.80 -0.54
C ILE A 42 -1.95 17.06 -1.16
N VAL A 43 -2.81 18.00 -1.54
CA VAL A 43 -2.40 19.29 -2.11
C VAL A 43 -2.17 20.28 -0.97
N THR A 44 -0.99 20.85 -0.92
CA THR A 44 -0.61 21.85 0.09
C THR A 44 -0.39 23.21 -0.55
N ASP A 45 -0.02 24.23 0.21
CA ASP A 45 0.34 25.55 -0.31
C ASP A 45 1.75 25.59 -0.93
N GLN A 46 2.56 24.52 -0.84
CA GLN A 46 3.92 24.46 -1.37
C GLN A 46 4.20 23.29 -2.32
N GLY A 47 3.19 22.49 -2.63
CA GLY A 47 3.34 21.29 -3.46
C GLY A 47 2.40 20.19 -3.05
N VAL A 48 2.70 18.98 -3.52
CA VAL A 48 1.89 17.79 -3.27
C VAL A 48 2.70 16.76 -2.48
N ILE A 49 2.06 16.17 -1.48
CA ILE A 49 2.50 14.94 -0.81
C ILE A 49 1.72 13.79 -1.45
N LEU A 50 2.42 12.86 -2.05
CA LEU A 50 1.89 11.70 -2.75
C LEU A 50 2.22 10.42 -1.98
N GLY A 51 1.27 9.51 -1.88
CA GLY A 51 1.53 8.12 -1.51
C GLY A 51 2.19 7.33 -2.64
N ASP A 52 1.97 6.05 -2.69
CA ASP A 52 2.59 5.16 -3.68
C ASP A 52 2.33 5.57 -5.13
N PRO A 53 3.33 5.44 -6.02
CA PRO A 53 3.17 5.70 -7.45
C PRO A 53 2.44 4.58 -8.22
N ILE A 54 2.28 3.39 -7.60
CA ILE A 54 1.45 2.27 -8.04
C ILE A 54 1.72 1.70 -9.45
N GLY A 55 3.00 1.63 -9.84
CA GLY A 55 3.44 1.09 -11.13
C GLY A 55 3.57 2.15 -12.23
N LEU A 56 4.54 1.96 -13.13
CA LEU A 56 4.99 2.99 -14.09
C LEU A 56 3.87 3.58 -14.95
N ASN A 57 3.01 2.74 -15.51
CA ASN A 57 1.93 3.20 -16.38
C ASN A 57 0.87 3.99 -15.59
N ARG A 58 0.53 3.53 -14.38
CA ARG A 58 -0.41 4.24 -13.50
C ARG A 58 0.19 5.53 -12.97
N ALA A 59 1.49 5.56 -12.68
CA ALA A 59 2.19 6.78 -12.24
C ALA A 59 2.12 7.92 -13.27
N ARG A 60 2.19 7.60 -14.56
CA ARG A 60 2.00 8.60 -15.64
C ARG A 60 0.58 9.17 -15.66
N LEU A 61 -0.43 8.32 -15.50
CA LEU A 61 -1.83 8.75 -15.40
C LEU A 61 -2.08 9.54 -14.12
N LEU A 62 -1.50 9.11 -13.00
CA LEU A 62 -1.55 9.79 -11.70
C LEU A 62 -0.92 11.19 -11.79
N LYS A 63 0.23 11.33 -12.46
CA LYS A 63 0.86 12.64 -12.70
C LYS A 63 -0.08 13.57 -13.45
N ALA A 64 -0.67 13.12 -14.54
CA ALA A 64 -1.64 13.90 -15.31
C ALA A 64 -2.88 14.25 -14.47
N ALA A 65 -3.34 13.34 -13.63
CA ALA A 65 -4.46 13.59 -12.72
C ALA A 65 -4.14 14.64 -11.65
N ILE A 66 -2.93 14.62 -11.08
CA ILE A 66 -2.45 15.64 -10.13
C ILE A 66 -2.36 17.00 -10.84
N GLU A 67 -1.77 17.08 -12.03
CA GLU A 67 -1.64 18.30 -12.83
C GLU A 67 -3.00 18.92 -13.21
N ALA A 68 -4.04 18.11 -13.38
CA ALA A 68 -5.41 18.58 -13.59
C ALA A 68 -6.05 19.21 -12.33
N VAL A 69 -5.55 18.84 -11.13
CA VAL A 69 -6.04 19.37 -9.85
C VAL A 69 -5.25 20.60 -9.40
N THR A 70 -3.92 20.63 -9.61
CA THR A 70 -3.05 21.70 -9.14
C THR A 70 -1.83 21.85 -10.05
N PRO A 71 -1.36 23.10 -10.29
CA PRO A 71 -0.10 23.35 -10.99
C PRO A 71 1.14 23.13 -10.10
N LEU A 72 0.94 22.84 -8.81
CA LEU A 72 2.06 22.67 -7.88
C LEU A 72 2.70 21.28 -8.06
N PRO A 73 4.05 21.21 -7.99
CA PRO A 73 4.76 19.95 -8.20
C PRO A 73 4.59 18.98 -7.01
N VAL A 74 4.75 17.68 -7.29
CA VAL A 74 4.94 16.70 -6.24
C VAL A 74 6.29 16.94 -5.56
N ARG A 75 6.28 17.12 -4.25
CA ARG A 75 7.47 17.39 -3.42
C ARG A 75 7.93 16.19 -2.61
N TYR A 76 6.99 15.33 -2.24
CA TYR A 76 7.29 14.08 -1.54
C TYR A 76 6.49 12.95 -2.16
N VAL A 77 7.17 11.82 -2.36
CA VAL A 77 6.57 10.51 -2.63
C VAL A 77 6.87 9.63 -1.43
N VAL A 78 5.84 9.17 -0.75
CA VAL A 78 5.93 8.31 0.43
C VAL A 78 5.62 6.89 0.00
N TYR A 79 6.62 6.03 -0.01
CA TYR A 79 6.42 4.61 -0.26
C TYR A 79 5.87 3.93 1.00
N SER A 80 4.74 3.28 0.85
CA SER A 80 4.08 2.57 1.94
C SER A 80 4.89 1.36 2.42
N HIS A 81 5.52 0.64 1.49
CA HIS A 81 6.38 -0.52 1.72
C HIS A 81 7.23 -0.84 0.48
N ASP A 82 8.03 -1.89 0.55
CA ASP A 82 8.99 -2.21 -0.50
C ASP A 82 8.43 -2.98 -1.69
N HIS A 83 7.16 -3.40 -1.73
CA HIS A 83 6.61 -4.17 -2.84
C HIS A 83 6.62 -3.37 -4.16
N ALA A 84 7.03 -4.04 -5.24
CA ALA A 84 7.30 -3.40 -6.52
C ALA A 84 6.05 -2.75 -7.15
N ASP A 85 4.89 -3.35 -6.99
CA ASP A 85 3.61 -2.85 -7.52
C ASP A 85 3.16 -1.53 -6.88
N HIS A 86 3.72 -1.18 -5.71
CA HIS A 86 3.47 0.09 -5.02
C HIS A 86 4.53 1.15 -5.32
N ASN A 87 5.83 0.80 -5.30
CA ASN A 87 6.90 1.81 -5.43
C ASN A 87 7.47 1.97 -6.86
N THR A 88 7.23 1.01 -7.78
CA THR A 88 7.58 1.19 -9.19
C THR A 88 6.77 2.32 -9.80
N GLY A 89 7.43 3.15 -10.63
CA GLY A 89 6.83 4.35 -11.23
C GLY A 89 7.20 5.64 -10.50
N GLY A 90 7.88 5.57 -9.35
CA GLY A 90 8.41 6.76 -8.67
C GLY A 90 9.25 7.65 -9.58
N VAL A 91 9.96 7.07 -10.55
CA VAL A 91 10.78 7.79 -11.55
C VAL A 91 10.00 8.92 -12.26
N VAL A 92 8.68 8.81 -12.39
CA VAL A 92 7.83 9.84 -13.01
C VAL A 92 7.84 11.16 -12.25
N PHE A 93 8.19 11.13 -10.96
CA PHE A 93 8.21 12.28 -10.05
C PHE A 93 9.61 12.70 -9.60
N GLN A 94 10.67 12.01 -10.06
CA GLN A 94 12.04 12.18 -9.53
C GLN A 94 12.63 13.57 -9.70
N ASP A 95 12.19 14.34 -10.72
CA ASP A 95 12.74 15.67 -10.98
C ASP A 95 12.31 16.72 -9.92
N THR A 96 11.25 16.45 -9.17
CA THR A 96 10.67 17.41 -8.22
C THR A 96 10.47 16.87 -6.82
N ALA A 97 10.44 15.54 -6.66
CA ALA A 97 10.09 14.88 -5.42
C ALA A 97 11.29 14.30 -4.68
N GLN A 98 11.24 14.34 -3.36
CA GLN A 98 12.03 13.50 -2.46
C GLN A 98 11.24 12.24 -2.11
N PHE A 99 11.95 11.10 -2.02
CA PHE A 99 11.36 9.80 -1.71
C PHE A 99 11.58 9.46 -0.25
N VAL A 100 10.50 9.04 0.40
CA VAL A 100 10.46 8.74 1.84
C VAL A 100 9.96 7.33 2.04
N SER A 101 10.59 6.55 2.92
CA SER A 101 10.13 5.21 3.31
C SER A 101 10.55 4.83 4.74
N HIS A 102 10.06 3.70 5.21
CA HIS A 102 10.67 3.02 6.37
C HIS A 102 12.13 2.63 6.07
N SER A 103 13.00 2.66 7.08
CA SER A 103 14.42 2.33 6.92
C SER A 103 14.67 0.92 6.40
N LEU A 104 13.83 -0.05 6.73
CA LEU A 104 13.90 -1.42 6.21
C LEU A 104 13.48 -1.55 4.74
N ALA A 105 12.67 -0.62 4.20
CA ALA A 105 12.23 -0.66 2.80
C ALA A 105 13.35 -0.20 1.85
N ALA A 106 14.07 0.87 2.18
CA ALA A 106 15.06 1.47 1.28
C ALA A 106 16.12 0.49 0.76
N PRO A 107 16.79 -0.35 1.59
CA PRO A 107 17.78 -1.31 1.09
C PRO A 107 17.17 -2.40 0.20
N LYS A 108 15.92 -2.81 0.44
CA LYS A 108 15.22 -3.79 -0.38
C LYS A 108 14.88 -3.22 -1.76
N ILE A 109 14.41 -1.96 -1.81
CA ILE A 109 14.17 -1.23 -3.06
C ILE A 109 15.49 -1.07 -3.83
N ALA A 110 16.58 -0.70 -3.16
CA ALA A 110 17.89 -0.58 -3.78
C ALA A 110 18.39 -1.92 -4.36
N ALA A 111 18.21 -3.01 -3.63
CA ALA A 111 18.65 -4.34 -4.04
C ALA A 111 17.94 -4.86 -5.31
N ARG A 112 16.70 -4.42 -5.58
CA ARG A 112 16.00 -4.76 -6.83
C ARG A 112 16.60 -4.11 -8.05
N ASN A 113 17.33 -3.01 -7.90
CA ASN A 113 17.96 -2.27 -8.98
C ASN A 113 16.99 -1.92 -10.14
N ASP A 114 15.73 -1.62 -9.80
CA ASP A 114 14.72 -1.20 -10.78
C ASP A 114 14.86 0.30 -11.07
N PRO A 115 15.19 0.71 -12.31
CA PRO A 115 15.35 2.12 -12.67
C PRO A 115 14.03 2.92 -12.54
N ASN A 116 12.89 2.26 -12.43
CA ASN A 116 11.59 2.90 -12.26
C ASN A 116 11.22 3.14 -10.79
N SER A 117 12.02 2.62 -9.85
CA SER A 117 11.81 2.73 -8.40
C SER A 117 12.97 3.51 -7.76
N PRO A 118 12.97 4.86 -7.77
CA PRO A 118 13.99 5.63 -7.08
C PRO A 118 14.14 5.21 -5.62
N VAL A 119 15.39 5.01 -5.20
CA VAL A 119 15.69 4.61 -3.82
C VAL A 119 15.38 5.78 -2.87
N PRO A 120 14.60 5.57 -1.80
CA PRO A 120 14.31 6.61 -0.83
C PRO A 120 15.58 7.17 -0.18
N SER A 121 15.71 8.49 -0.16
CA SER A 121 16.81 9.22 0.48
C SER A 121 16.45 9.70 1.89
N ILE A 122 15.17 9.71 2.22
CA ILE A 122 14.66 10.04 3.56
C ILE A 122 14.05 8.78 4.15
N THR A 123 14.58 8.37 5.29
CA THR A 123 14.10 7.16 5.98
C THR A 123 13.82 7.43 7.45
N PHE A 124 12.99 6.60 8.06
CA PHE A 124 12.66 6.65 9.49
C PHE A 124 12.41 5.23 10.02
N ASP A 125 12.48 5.04 11.34
CA ASP A 125 12.28 3.74 11.97
C ASP A 125 10.86 3.59 12.54
N ASP A 126 10.46 4.46 13.48
CA ASP A 126 9.18 4.31 14.18
C ASP A 126 8.13 5.30 13.70
N ARG A 127 8.49 6.59 13.71
CA ARG A 127 7.57 7.69 13.38
C ARG A 127 8.32 8.88 12.80
N MET A 128 7.69 9.52 11.82
CA MET A 128 8.18 10.78 11.24
C MET A 128 7.02 11.73 11.02
N THR A 129 7.21 13.01 11.31
CA THR A 129 6.31 14.08 10.85
C THR A 129 6.88 14.70 9.59
N LEU A 130 6.16 14.57 8.48
CA LEU A 130 6.51 15.19 7.21
C LEU A 130 5.69 16.49 7.06
N ARG A 131 6.40 17.62 6.88
CA ARG A 131 5.78 18.93 6.71
C ARG A 131 6.02 19.50 5.32
N LEU A 132 4.98 20.07 4.73
CA LEU A 132 5.07 20.82 3.49
C LEU A 132 4.14 22.04 3.58
N GLY A 133 4.75 23.22 3.68
CA GLY A 133 4.00 24.43 4.00
C GLY A 133 3.27 24.34 5.34
N ARG A 134 1.98 24.64 5.33
CA ARG A 134 1.13 24.55 6.52
C ARG A 134 0.56 23.15 6.80
N THR A 135 0.79 22.23 5.91
CA THR A 135 0.30 20.84 6.03
C THR A 135 1.34 19.95 6.70
N SER A 136 0.89 19.08 7.59
CA SER A 136 1.72 18.02 8.17
C SER A 136 0.97 16.70 8.13
N VAL A 137 1.70 15.64 7.78
CA VAL A 137 1.27 14.25 7.88
C VAL A 137 2.22 13.49 8.80
N GLU A 138 1.75 12.41 9.39
CA GLU A 138 2.56 11.52 10.20
C GLU A 138 2.77 10.21 9.45
N LEU A 139 3.99 9.75 9.38
CA LEU A 139 4.37 8.44 8.89
C LEU A 139 4.61 7.55 10.12
N VAL A 140 3.92 6.43 10.21
CA VAL A 140 3.92 5.59 11.40
C VAL A 140 4.20 4.15 11.03
N PHE A 141 5.24 3.57 11.59
CA PHE A 141 5.46 2.14 11.55
C PHE A 141 4.69 1.49 12.72
N THR A 142 3.81 0.55 12.41
CA THR A 142 2.95 -0.12 13.41
C THR A 142 3.46 -1.52 13.77
N GLY A 143 4.68 -1.85 13.39
CA GLY A 143 5.23 -3.20 13.49
C GLY A 143 5.09 -3.96 12.18
N ARG A 144 5.65 -5.17 12.14
CA ARG A 144 5.58 -6.05 10.98
C ARG A 144 4.14 -6.54 10.79
N ASN A 145 3.70 -6.56 9.54
CA ASN A 145 2.33 -6.98 9.20
C ASN A 145 2.29 -7.63 7.82
N HIS A 146 1.71 -6.98 6.80
CA HIS A 146 1.76 -7.40 5.40
C HIS A 146 3.21 -7.53 4.88
N SER A 147 4.11 -6.69 5.38
CA SER A 147 5.55 -6.79 5.20
C SER A 147 6.27 -6.39 6.50
N ASP A 148 7.60 -6.49 6.53
CA ASP A 148 8.40 -6.04 7.68
C ASP A 148 8.66 -4.52 7.70
N ASN A 149 8.11 -3.79 6.75
CA ASN A 149 8.40 -2.37 6.55
C ASN A 149 7.18 -1.53 6.11
N SER A 150 5.96 -2.09 6.18
CA SER A 150 4.74 -1.37 5.84
C SER A 150 4.43 -0.26 6.84
N ILE A 151 4.13 0.94 6.34
CA ILE A 151 3.81 2.11 7.16
C ILE A 151 2.41 2.63 6.89
N VAL A 152 1.93 3.45 7.81
CA VAL A 152 0.71 4.26 7.66
C VAL A 152 1.11 5.70 7.38
N LEU A 153 0.57 6.29 6.31
CA LEU A 153 0.54 7.74 6.17
C LEU A 153 -0.76 8.23 6.83
N LEU A 154 -0.62 8.85 7.98
CA LEU A 154 -1.72 9.43 8.75
C LEU A 154 -1.83 10.92 8.45
N TYR A 155 -3.03 11.38 8.08
CA TYR A 155 -3.35 12.79 7.94
C TYR A 155 -4.34 13.22 9.04
N PRO A 156 -3.85 13.67 10.22
CA PRO A 156 -4.69 13.95 11.38
C PRO A 156 -5.76 15.01 11.13
N ALA A 157 -5.42 16.06 10.36
CA ALA A 157 -6.36 17.15 10.03
C ALA A 157 -7.59 16.66 9.24
N ARG A 158 -7.54 15.51 8.61
CA ARG A 158 -8.64 14.89 7.86
C ARG A 158 -9.11 13.58 8.46
N ARG A 159 -8.55 13.18 9.61
CA ARG A 159 -8.86 11.92 10.28
C ARG A 159 -8.79 10.73 9.30
N LEU A 160 -7.72 10.73 8.45
CA LEU A 160 -7.52 9.79 7.36
C LEU A 160 -6.20 9.06 7.55
N ALA A 161 -6.20 7.75 7.25
CA ALA A 161 -5.01 6.92 7.14
C ALA A 161 -4.94 6.27 5.76
N PHE A 162 -3.78 6.32 5.11
CA PHE A 162 -3.42 5.47 3.99
C PHE A 162 -2.65 4.28 4.57
N ALA A 163 -3.36 3.15 4.69
CA ALA A 163 -2.87 1.93 5.34
C ALA A 163 -2.93 0.79 4.33
N VAL A 164 -2.06 0.85 3.36
CA VAL A 164 -2.05 0.15 2.09
C VAL A 164 -2.53 -1.30 2.20
N ASP A 165 -1.71 -2.29 2.13
CA ASP A 165 -2.15 -3.68 1.92
C ASP A 165 -2.46 -4.45 3.21
N PHE A 166 -2.22 -3.83 4.36
CA PHE A 166 -2.50 -4.51 5.63
C PHE A 166 -3.88 -4.19 6.24
N VAL A 167 -4.69 -3.34 5.59
CA VAL A 167 -6.11 -3.18 5.91
C VAL A 167 -6.93 -3.35 4.62
N PRO A 168 -7.18 -4.58 4.18
CA PRO A 168 -8.01 -4.82 3.01
C PRO A 168 -9.45 -4.38 3.25
N ILE A 169 -10.03 -3.67 2.27
CA ILE A 169 -11.41 -3.18 2.33
C ILE A 169 -12.29 -4.08 1.48
N ASN A 170 -13.32 -4.67 2.07
CA ASN A 170 -14.20 -5.65 1.41
C ASN A 170 -13.44 -6.80 0.73
N GLY A 171 -12.28 -7.16 1.24
CA GLY A 171 -11.42 -8.16 0.66
C GLY A 171 -10.74 -9.02 1.71
N MET A 172 -10.06 -10.05 1.25
CA MET A 172 -9.20 -10.88 2.07
C MET A 172 -7.74 -10.53 1.82
N PRO A 173 -6.86 -10.73 2.82
CA PRO A 173 -5.42 -10.69 2.60
C PRO A 173 -5.03 -11.66 1.48
N PHE A 174 -3.88 -11.38 0.86
CA PHE A 174 -3.37 -12.18 -0.26
C PHE A 174 -3.22 -13.66 0.10
N ARG A 175 -3.53 -14.55 -0.84
CA ARG A 175 -3.56 -16.01 -0.64
C ARG A 175 -2.24 -16.61 -0.16
N THR A 176 -1.12 -16.03 -0.58
CA THR A 176 0.21 -16.62 -0.34
C THR A 176 0.83 -16.19 0.98
N LEU A 177 0.45 -15.04 1.54
CA LEU A 177 1.01 -14.48 2.78
C LEU A 177 2.56 -14.63 2.88
N GLY A 178 3.26 -14.48 1.74
CA GLY A 178 4.65 -14.96 1.56
C GLY A 178 5.68 -14.31 2.47
N ASP A 179 5.56 -13.02 2.74
CA ASP A 179 6.46 -12.24 3.59
C ASP A 179 5.71 -11.55 4.76
N THR A 180 4.57 -12.12 5.16
CA THR A 180 3.70 -11.56 6.18
C THR A 180 4.00 -12.07 7.58
N TYR A 181 3.60 -11.29 8.58
CA TYR A 181 3.82 -11.53 10.00
C TYR A 181 2.48 -11.50 10.74
N VAL A 182 1.68 -12.55 10.60
CA VAL A 182 0.27 -12.59 11.05
C VAL A 182 0.10 -12.23 12.54
N ALA A 183 0.97 -12.72 13.42
CA ALA A 183 0.87 -12.43 14.86
C ALA A 183 1.05 -10.94 15.14
N GLU A 184 2.07 -10.30 14.56
CA GLU A 184 2.35 -8.87 14.71
C GLU A 184 1.35 -8.01 13.92
N TRP A 185 0.78 -8.57 12.84
CA TRP A 185 -0.27 -7.89 12.09
C TRP A 185 -1.50 -7.61 12.94
N LEU A 186 -1.86 -8.53 13.84
CA LEU A 186 -2.95 -8.31 14.80
C LEU A 186 -2.66 -7.09 15.71
N ASP A 187 -1.41 -6.89 16.13
CA ASP A 187 -1.01 -5.73 16.93
C ASP A 187 -1.02 -4.44 16.11
N SER A 188 -0.58 -4.48 14.85
CA SER A 188 -0.68 -3.36 13.91
C SER A 188 -2.14 -2.92 13.72
N LEU A 189 -3.08 -3.86 13.57
CA LEU A 189 -4.50 -3.56 13.41
C LEU A 189 -5.09 -2.93 14.67
N ARG A 190 -4.70 -3.38 15.90
CA ARG A 190 -5.10 -2.73 17.16
C ARG A 190 -4.60 -1.28 17.24
N GLN A 191 -3.40 -1.00 16.74
CA GLN A 191 -2.89 0.37 16.69
C GLN A 191 -3.71 1.22 15.72
N ILE A 192 -4.10 0.71 14.55
CA ILE A 192 -5.02 1.43 13.64
C ILE A 192 -6.37 1.70 14.29
N GLU A 193 -6.94 0.73 15.00
CA GLU A 193 -8.20 0.91 15.75
C GLU A 193 -8.12 2.03 16.79
N ALA A 194 -6.97 2.18 17.44
CA ALA A 194 -6.72 3.22 18.44
C ALA A 194 -6.46 4.62 17.82
N MET A 195 -6.13 4.72 16.54
CA MET A 195 -5.90 6.00 15.87
C MET A 195 -7.18 6.82 15.78
N ASN A 196 -7.04 8.15 15.89
CA ASN A 196 -8.15 9.09 15.72
C ASN A 196 -8.43 9.36 14.24
N ILE A 197 -8.95 8.35 13.54
CA ILE A 197 -9.29 8.37 12.12
C ILE A 197 -10.73 7.91 11.89
N ASP A 198 -11.29 8.34 10.77
CA ASP A 198 -12.62 7.91 10.29
C ASP A 198 -12.50 7.08 9.02
N THR A 199 -11.52 7.42 8.17
CA THR A 199 -11.36 6.85 6.83
C THR A 199 -10.01 6.17 6.66
N ILE A 200 -10.04 4.98 6.07
CA ILE A 200 -8.86 4.27 5.59
C ILE A 200 -8.88 4.27 4.07
N VAL A 201 -7.75 4.63 3.46
CA VAL A 201 -7.48 4.44 2.03
C VAL A 201 -6.58 3.21 1.92
N PRO A 202 -7.01 2.15 1.22
CA PRO A 202 -6.21 0.95 0.99
C PRO A 202 -5.30 1.12 -0.23
N GLY A 203 -4.37 0.18 -0.44
CA GLY A 203 -3.60 0.07 -1.68
C GLY A 203 -4.40 -0.51 -2.84
N HIS A 204 -5.41 -1.32 -2.51
CA HIS A 204 -6.29 -1.96 -3.48
C HIS A 204 -7.76 -1.75 -3.11
N GLY A 205 -8.58 -1.34 -4.10
CA GLY A 205 -10.01 -1.10 -3.90
C GLY A 205 -10.34 0.33 -3.46
N ASN A 206 -11.54 0.51 -2.90
CA ASN A 206 -12.05 1.82 -2.54
C ASN A 206 -11.77 2.19 -1.08
N PRO A 207 -11.67 3.49 -0.75
CA PRO A 207 -11.63 3.93 0.65
C PRO A 207 -12.83 3.42 1.45
N GLY A 208 -12.61 3.18 2.74
CA GLY A 208 -13.64 2.70 3.65
C GLY A 208 -13.49 3.22 5.08
N PRO A 209 -14.47 2.95 5.95
CA PRO A 209 -14.42 3.37 7.34
C PRO A 209 -13.37 2.59 8.15
N LYS A 210 -12.91 3.19 9.24
CA LYS A 210 -11.96 2.56 10.19
C LYS A 210 -12.39 1.16 10.67
N ALA A 211 -13.68 0.87 10.70
CA ALA A 211 -14.21 -0.43 11.08
C ALA A 211 -13.62 -1.63 10.30
N TYR A 212 -13.07 -1.40 9.11
CA TYR A 212 -12.39 -2.46 8.36
C TYR A 212 -11.11 -2.96 9.05
N ALA A 213 -10.42 -2.14 9.83
CA ALA A 213 -9.31 -2.62 10.65
C ALA A 213 -9.77 -3.67 11.68
N THR A 214 -10.90 -3.41 12.34
CA THR A 214 -11.52 -4.37 13.28
C THR A 214 -11.95 -5.65 12.55
N GLN A 215 -12.64 -5.54 11.42
CA GLN A 215 -13.08 -6.69 10.63
C GLN A 215 -11.89 -7.55 10.17
N THR A 216 -10.82 -6.92 9.71
CA THR A 216 -9.58 -7.62 9.30
C THR A 216 -8.96 -8.33 10.50
N ARG A 217 -8.89 -7.69 11.67
CA ARG A 217 -8.34 -8.30 12.89
C ARG A 217 -9.19 -9.51 13.34
N GLU A 218 -10.50 -9.36 13.34
CA GLU A 218 -11.42 -10.46 13.71
C GLU A 218 -11.28 -11.65 12.74
N TYR A 219 -11.21 -11.37 11.44
CA TYR A 219 -10.95 -12.40 10.43
C TYR A 219 -9.65 -13.17 10.71
N PHE A 220 -8.52 -12.47 10.97
CA PHE A 220 -7.27 -13.15 11.30
C PHE A 220 -7.35 -13.94 12.60
N GLN A 221 -8.03 -13.45 13.62
CA GLN A 221 -8.24 -14.19 14.85
C GLN A 221 -9.05 -15.46 14.63
N ASP A 222 -10.09 -15.40 13.79
CA ASP A 222 -10.88 -16.58 13.42
C ASP A 222 -10.05 -17.59 12.61
N LEU A 223 -9.23 -17.09 11.68
CA LEU A 223 -8.34 -17.93 10.89
C LEU A 223 -7.33 -18.67 11.78
N VAL A 224 -6.67 -17.96 12.69
CA VAL A 224 -5.71 -18.58 13.63
C VAL A 224 -6.41 -19.63 14.49
N ARG A 225 -7.59 -19.32 15.05
CA ARG A 225 -8.37 -20.30 15.83
C ARG A 225 -8.74 -21.54 15.02
N ALA A 226 -9.15 -21.34 13.77
CA ALA A 226 -9.51 -22.45 12.89
C ALA A 226 -8.30 -23.34 12.56
N ILE A 227 -7.11 -22.76 12.39
CA ILE A 227 -5.86 -23.50 12.18
C ILE A 227 -5.51 -24.31 13.45
N ASP A 228 -5.49 -23.68 14.62
CA ASP A 228 -5.21 -24.33 15.90
C ASP A 228 -6.14 -25.51 16.17
N ASP A 229 -7.43 -25.36 15.86
CA ASP A 229 -8.43 -26.41 16.05
C ASP A 229 -8.25 -27.57 15.04
N ALA A 230 -7.85 -27.25 13.82
CA ALA A 230 -7.52 -28.25 12.82
C ALA A 230 -6.28 -29.08 13.23
N GLU A 231 -5.24 -28.41 13.73
CA GLU A 231 -4.03 -29.06 14.24
C GLU A 231 -4.32 -29.98 15.43
N LYS A 232 -5.10 -29.52 16.43
CA LYS A 232 -5.54 -30.35 17.57
C LYS A 232 -6.30 -31.58 17.14
N ARG A 233 -7.01 -31.54 16.02
CA ARG A 233 -7.75 -32.67 15.42
C ARG A 233 -6.86 -33.52 14.51
N GLY A 234 -5.56 -33.23 14.38
CA GLY A 234 -4.65 -33.98 13.52
C GLY A 234 -4.91 -33.77 12.03
N LEU A 235 -5.62 -32.70 11.66
CA LEU A 235 -5.83 -32.30 10.28
C LEU A 235 -4.62 -31.49 9.82
N SER A 236 -3.75 -32.12 9.06
CA SER A 236 -2.71 -31.34 8.36
C SER A 236 -3.37 -30.50 7.28
N PRO A 237 -2.97 -29.22 7.10
CA PRO A 237 -3.40 -28.47 5.94
C PRO A 237 -3.02 -29.27 4.69
N PRO A 238 -3.87 -29.31 3.66
CA PRO A 238 -3.51 -29.97 2.42
C PRO A 238 -2.22 -29.32 1.91
N LEU A 239 -1.19 -30.13 1.69
CA LEU A 239 0.01 -29.68 1.01
C LEU A 239 -0.43 -28.95 -0.26
N PRO A 240 0.18 -27.81 -0.62
CA PRO A 240 -0.12 -27.14 -1.87
C PRO A 240 -0.04 -28.19 -2.97
N ARG A 241 -1.14 -28.51 -3.61
CA ARG A 241 -1.11 -29.40 -4.77
C ARG A 241 -0.35 -28.65 -5.85
N ASP A 242 0.59 -29.33 -6.50
CA ASP A 242 1.36 -28.75 -7.61
C ASP A 242 0.47 -28.22 -8.74
N ASP A 243 -0.77 -28.69 -8.84
CA ASP A 243 -1.80 -28.28 -9.79
C ASP A 243 -2.52 -26.97 -9.36
N VAL A 244 -2.37 -26.51 -8.12
CA VAL A 244 -2.93 -25.24 -7.61
C VAL A 244 -1.94 -24.08 -7.78
N VAL A 245 -0.68 -24.38 -8.06
CA VAL A 245 0.30 -23.38 -8.52
C VAL A 245 -0.02 -23.08 -9.97
N GLY A 246 -0.84 -22.05 -10.21
CA GLY A 246 -1.16 -21.58 -11.55
C GLY A 246 0.09 -21.27 -12.39
N PRO A 247 -0.03 -20.77 -13.63
CA PRO A 247 1.00 -20.77 -14.68
C PRO A 247 2.24 -19.91 -14.43
N CYS A 248 2.65 -19.71 -13.19
CA CYS A 248 3.85 -18.98 -12.80
C CYS A 248 5.10 -19.87 -12.67
N ARG A 249 5.18 -21.01 -13.35
CA ARG A 249 6.45 -21.71 -13.53
C ARG A 249 7.20 -21.09 -14.71
N PRO A 250 8.42 -20.59 -14.55
CA PRO A 250 9.26 -20.27 -15.70
C PRO A 250 9.45 -21.56 -16.50
N LYS A 251 9.18 -21.51 -17.80
CA LYS A 251 9.57 -22.60 -18.72
C LYS A 251 11.09 -22.67 -18.72
N SER A 252 11.59 -23.82 -18.30
CA SER A 252 13.01 -24.21 -18.41
C SER A 252 13.54 -24.05 -19.82
#